data_dcb7327610d12f7839c260718fb34e37
#
_entry.id   dcb7327610d12f7839c260718fb34e37
#
_cell.length_a   1.000
_cell.length_b   1.000
_cell.length_c   1.000
_cell.angle_alpha   90.00
_cell.angle_beta   90.00
_cell.angle_gamma   90.00
#
_symmetry.space_group_name_H-M   'P 1'
#
loop_
_entity.id
_entity.type
_entity.pdbx_description
1 polymer ?
#
loop_
_entity_poly.entity_id
_entity_poly.type
_entity_poly.pdbx_seq_one_letter_code
_entity_poly.pdbx_strand_id
1 'polypeptide(L)'
;MTDVSSQGPGPGDDRKVLTNRQGHPVYDNQNQRTVGARGPATLENYQFLEKISHFDRERIPERVVHARGVTAYGYFEAYGAWGDEPIDRFTRAKLFQERGKRTDVAVRFSTVIGGRDSAETARDPRGFAVKFYTEDGNWDLVGNNLGVFFIRDAIKFPDVIHALKPDPVTFEQQPRRIFDFMSQTPESMHMLVNLFSPRGIPADYRHQQGFGVNTYKWVNAAGDTKLVKYHWMPKQGVRSMTEEDAANVQAHSLGHATKDLYDAVTRGDHPEWELLVQMMDDHDHPELDFDPLDDTKTWPEQDFPPRPVGRMVLDRMPENYFAENEQISFGTGVLVDGLDFSDDKMLVGRTFSYSDTQRYRVGPNYLQLPVNQPKNARVHTNQRDGQMAYDQDGGGENPLVNYEPSIMGGLREAQYPTHDDQGPEISGRLTRKRIPRTNDYLQAGQRYLLLEDWERDDLVANFVNLLSQCDRPVQERMVWHFLLVENDLGLRVGEGIGISPQDVRHLEPLASQDLTDEDRERLANLGKNPPRNVEGLTMTHCVPDERHVVTR
;
A
#
# COMPACT_ATOMS: atom_id res chain seq x y z
N MET A 1 -20.09 -16.61 -52.60
CA MET A 1 -19.72 -16.14 -51.27
C MET A 1 -20.67 -15.00 -50.97
N THR A 2 -21.69 -15.27 -50.19
CA THR A 2 -22.71 -14.30 -49.80
C THR A 2 -22.06 -13.27 -48.85
N ASP A 3 -22.15 -12.01 -49.23
CA ASP A 3 -21.69 -10.85 -48.52
C ASP A 3 -22.43 -10.76 -47.17
N VAL A 4 -21.74 -11.08 -46.07
CA VAL A 4 -22.31 -11.11 -44.70
C VAL A 4 -22.30 -9.70 -44.07
N SER A 5 -21.76 -8.68 -44.78
CA SER A 5 -21.49 -7.35 -44.23
C SER A 5 -22.67 -6.35 -44.29
N SER A 6 -23.83 -6.72 -44.87
CA SER A 6 -24.92 -5.77 -45.08
C SER A 6 -26.21 -6.02 -44.30
N GLN A 7 -26.18 -6.89 -43.28
CA GLN A 7 -27.34 -7.00 -42.39
C GLN A 7 -27.23 -5.97 -41.27
N GLY A 8 -27.92 -4.86 -41.44
CA GLY A 8 -28.22 -3.96 -40.31
C GLY A 8 -28.88 -4.72 -39.15
N PRO A 9 -28.94 -4.16 -37.92
CA PRO A 9 -29.52 -4.84 -36.79
C PRO A 9 -30.93 -5.32 -37.13
N GLY A 10 -31.18 -6.62 -36.92
CA GLY A 10 -32.48 -7.21 -37.12
C GLY A 10 -33.53 -6.56 -36.20
N PRO A 11 -34.81 -6.62 -36.51
CA PRO A 11 -35.86 -6.11 -35.64
C PRO A 11 -35.78 -6.81 -34.28
N GLY A 12 -35.50 -6.04 -33.22
CA GLY A 12 -35.32 -6.51 -31.83
C GLY A 12 -33.87 -6.53 -31.32
N ASP A 13 -32.92 -5.99 -32.06
CA ASP A 13 -31.54 -5.79 -31.54
C ASP A 13 -31.41 -4.43 -30.83
N ASP A 14 -31.53 -4.43 -29.49
CA ASP A 14 -31.45 -3.24 -28.64
C ASP A 14 -30.00 -2.81 -28.36
N ARG A 15 -28.99 -3.43 -28.96
CA ARG A 15 -27.59 -3.05 -28.79
C ARG A 15 -27.32 -1.65 -29.35
N LYS A 16 -26.50 -0.89 -28.62
CA LYS A 16 -26.07 0.45 -29.05
C LYS A 16 -25.29 0.37 -30.38
N VAL A 17 -25.61 1.27 -31.29
CA VAL A 17 -24.89 1.39 -32.57
C VAL A 17 -23.47 1.87 -32.33
N LEU A 18 -22.49 1.20 -32.94
CA LEU A 18 -21.08 1.60 -32.88
C LEU A 18 -20.88 2.95 -33.56
N THR A 19 -20.20 3.86 -32.88
CA THR A 19 -19.77 5.16 -33.44
C THR A 19 -18.26 5.32 -33.33
N ASN A 20 -17.69 6.22 -34.14
CA ASN A 20 -16.37 6.77 -33.86
C ASN A 20 -16.44 7.71 -32.67
N ARG A 21 -15.29 8.26 -32.22
CA ARG A 21 -15.21 9.17 -31.04
C ARG A 21 -15.83 10.55 -31.29
N GLN A 22 -16.19 10.88 -32.51
CA GLN A 22 -16.94 12.09 -32.87
C GLN A 22 -18.46 11.85 -32.93
N GLY A 23 -18.93 10.65 -32.61
CA GLY A 23 -20.33 10.29 -32.58
C GLY A 23 -20.90 9.85 -33.94
N HIS A 24 -20.09 9.75 -35.02
CA HIS A 24 -20.56 9.31 -36.32
C HIS A 24 -20.72 7.78 -36.36
N PRO A 25 -21.87 7.25 -36.83
CA PRO A 25 -22.09 5.82 -36.97
C PRO A 25 -21.04 5.12 -37.84
N VAL A 26 -20.57 3.97 -37.39
CA VAL A 26 -19.60 3.14 -38.10
C VAL A 26 -20.35 2.06 -38.85
N TYR A 27 -20.37 2.14 -40.19
CA TYR A 27 -21.11 1.21 -41.05
C TYR A 27 -20.33 -0.06 -41.36
N ASP A 28 -19.00 0.00 -41.40
CA ASP A 28 -18.13 -1.17 -41.58
C ASP A 28 -16.92 -1.04 -40.63
N ASN A 29 -16.81 -1.94 -39.67
CA ASN A 29 -15.71 -2.01 -38.72
C ASN A 29 -14.75 -3.17 -38.99
N GLN A 30 -14.96 -3.91 -40.09
CA GLN A 30 -14.17 -5.10 -40.43
C GLN A 30 -13.24 -4.87 -41.64
N ASN A 31 -13.56 -3.90 -42.50
CA ASN A 31 -12.81 -3.65 -43.71
C ASN A 31 -12.33 -2.20 -43.81
N GLN A 32 -11.10 -2.04 -44.31
CA GLN A 32 -10.57 -0.72 -44.67
C GLN A 32 -11.19 -0.22 -45.96
N ARG A 33 -11.24 1.08 -46.14
CA ARG A 33 -11.59 1.70 -47.39
C ARG A 33 -10.40 1.65 -48.35
N THR A 34 -10.56 0.97 -49.47
CA THR A 34 -9.51 0.76 -50.48
C THR A 34 -10.02 1.02 -51.90
N VAL A 35 -9.10 1.20 -52.83
CA VAL A 35 -9.41 1.30 -54.26
C VAL A 35 -9.58 -0.12 -54.80
N GLY A 36 -10.83 -0.56 -54.98
CA GLY A 36 -11.14 -1.97 -55.30
C GLY A 36 -10.87 -2.88 -54.10
N ALA A 37 -11.14 -4.16 -54.21
CA ALA A 37 -11.04 -5.12 -53.11
C ALA A 37 -9.61 -5.38 -52.58
N ARG A 38 -8.58 -5.05 -53.34
CA ARG A 38 -7.16 -5.31 -53.05
C ARG A 38 -6.27 -4.07 -53.19
N GLY A 39 -6.85 -2.95 -53.65
CA GLY A 39 -6.08 -1.74 -53.97
C GLY A 39 -5.50 -1.06 -52.76
N PRO A 40 -4.77 0.05 -52.95
CA PRO A 40 -4.21 0.79 -51.81
C PRO A 40 -5.34 1.30 -50.91
N ALA A 41 -5.07 1.33 -49.59
CA ALA A 41 -5.94 2.00 -48.64
C ALA A 41 -5.87 3.51 -48.84
N THR A 42 -6.99 4.21 -48.62
CA THR A 42 -7.04 5.66 -48.72
C THR A 42 -6.95 6.30 -47.36
N LEU A 43 -6.38 7.51 -47.27
CA LEU A 43 -6.24 8.25 -46.04
C LEU A 43 -7.57 8.75 -45.46
N GLU A 44 -8.61 8.85 -46.31
CA GLU A 44 -9.95 9.30 -45.92
C GLU A 44 -10.71 8.31 -45.03
N ASN A 45 -10.15 7.16 -44.74
CA ASN A 45 -10.74 6.19 -43.81
C ASN A 45 -10.52 6.61 -42.35
N TYR A 46 -11.26 7.63 -41.90
CA TYR A 46 -11.10 8.21 -40.54
C TYR A 46 -11.32 7.17 -39.44
N GLN A 47 -12.29 6.25 -39.57
CA GLN A 47 -12.50 5.18 -38.59
C GLN A 47 -11.25 4.28 -38.41
N PHE A 48 -10.59 3.94 -39.51
CA PHE A 48 -9.35 3.15 -39.41
C PHE A 48 -8.24 3.92 -38.74
N LEU A 49 -8.02 5.18 -39.11
CA LEU A 49 -6.99 6.02 -38.47
C LEU A 49 -7.22 6.20 -36.99
N GLU A 50 -8.45 6.48 -36.58
CA GLU A 50 -8.81 6.65 -35.18
C GLU A 50 -8.62 5.35 -34.39
N LYS A 51 -9.10 4.21 -34.93
CA LYS A 51 -9.02 2.90 -34.29
C LYS A 51 -7.57 2.46 -34.03
N ILE A 52 -6.71 2.56 -35.07
CA ILE A 52 -5.29 2.19 -34.95
C ILE A 52 -4.54 3.14 -34.04
N SER A 53 -4.71 4.46 -34.24
CA SER A 53 -4.00 5.43 -33.41
C SER A 53 -4.39 5.37 -31.91
N HIS A 54 -5.63 4.99 -31.61
CA HIS A 54 -6.06 4.75 -30.24
C HIS A 54 -5.40 3.50 -29.67
N PHE A 55 -5.44 2.39 -30.40
CA PHE A 55 -4.81 1.13 -29.99
C PHE A 55 -3.33 1.30 -29.66
N ASP A 56 -2.58 2.06 -30.46
CA ASP A 56 -1.16 2.32 -30.24
C ASP A 56 -0.87 3.04 -28.89
N ARG A 57 -1.88 3.66 -28.27
CA ARG A 57 -1.79 4.46 -27.04
C ARG A 57 -2.65 3.94 -25.90
N GLU A 58 -3.05 2.67 -25.93
CA GLU A 58 -3.84 2.04 -24.86
C GLU A 58 -3.02 1.68 -23.62
N ARG A 59 -1.75 2.06 -23.58
CA ARG A 59 -0.87 1.85 -22.43
C ARG A 59 -0.46 3.18 -21.82
N ILE A 60 -0.46 3.21 -20.50
CA ILE A 60 0.23 4.21 -19.69
C ILE A 60 1.37 3.51 -18.94
N PRO A 61 2.40 4.23 -18.46
CA PRO A 61 3.41 3.63 -17.61
C PRO A 61 2.77 2.88 -16.43
N GLU A 62 3.23 1.67 -16.14
CA GLU A 62 2.79 0.98 -14.94
C GLU A 62 3.32 1.70 -13.69
N ARG A 63 2.70 1.47 -12.52
CA ARG A 63 3.22 1.99 -11.27
C ARG A 63 4.62 1.44 -11.02
N VAL A 64 5.52 2.31 -10.53
CA VAL A 64 6.91 1.90 -10.20
C VAL A 64 6.97 0.77 -9.17
N VAL A 65 5.99 0.75 -8.26
CA VAL A 65 5.64 -0.38 -7.38
C VAL A 65 4.12 -0.49 -7.36
N HIS A 66 3.57 -1.64 -6.97
CA HIS A 66 2.13 -1.92 -6.97
C HIS A 66 1.47 -1.96 -8.36
N ALA A 67 2.20 -2.38 -9.39
CA ALA A 67 1.67 -2.45 -10.76
C ALA A 67 0.53 -3.47 -10.88
N ARG A 68 0.71 -4.70 -10.37
CA ARG A 68 -0.34 -5.72 -10.31
C ARG A 68 -1.31 -5.43 -9.18
N GLY A 69 -2.63 -5.38 -9.48
CA GLY A 69 -3.63 -5.19 -8.43
C GLY A 69 -5.03 -4.97 -8.99
N VAL A 70 -6.00 -4.85 -8.10
CA VAL A 70 -7.42 -4.68 -8.40
C VAL A 70 -8.06 -3.67 -7.46
N THR A 71 -8.97 -2.86 -7.99
CA THR A 71 -9.81 -1.96 -7.21
C THR A 71 -11.16 -2.62 -6.92
N ALA A 72 -11.70 -2.39 -5.75
CA ALA A 72 -13.08 -2.68 -5.37
C ALA A 72 -13.69 -1.45 -4.69
N TYR A 73 -14.99 -1.35 -4.68
CA TYR A 73 -15.73 -0.24 -4.11
C TYR A 73 -16.69 -0.71 -3.03
N GLY A 74 -17.10 0.21 -2.20
CA GLY A 74 -18.06 -0.04 -1.14
C GLY A 74 -18.20 1.17 -0.25
N TYR A 75 -18.37 0.93 1.04
CA TYR A 75 -18.54 1.99 2.01
C TYR A 75 -17.79 1.70 3.32
N PHE A 76 -17.41 2.76 3.99
CA PHE A 76 -16.98 2.76 5.39
C PHE A 76 -18.13 3.24 6.26
N GLU A 77 -18.45 2.50 7.33
CA GLU A 77 -19.48 2.85 8.31
C GLU A 77 -18.84 3.16 9.66
N ALA A 78 -18.96 4.40 10.11
CA ALA A 78 -18.35 4.88 11.33
C ALA A 78 -19.09 4.40 12.59
N TYR A 79 -18.36 4.20 13.69
CA TYR A 79 -18.94 3.86 15.00
C TYR A 79 -19.22 5.09 15.88
N GLY A 80 -18.70 6.26 15.54
CA GLY A 80 -18.85 7.49 16.33
C GLY A 80 -18.07 7.49 17.64
N ALA A 81 -17.17 6.52 17.80
CA ALA A 81 -16.41 6.31 19.02
C ALA A 81 -15.03 5.68 18.73
N TRP A 82 -14.10 5.83 19.65
CA TRP A 82 -12.87 5.08 19.75
C TRP A 82 -12.99 4.11 20.93
N GLY A 83 -13.37 2.85 20.65
CA GLY A 83 -13.88 1.95 21.68
C GLY A 83 -15.15 2.51 22.34
N ASP A 84 -15.10 2.79 23.64
CA ASP A 84 -16.21 3.36 24.41
C ASP A 84 -16.14 4.89 24.56
N GLU A 85 -15.08 5.53 24.04
CA GLU A 85 -14.88 6.98 24.15
C GLU A 85 -15.47 7.70 22.93
N PRO A 86 -16.17 8.83 23.13
CA PRO A 86 -16.66 9.65 22.02
C PRO A 86 -15.52 10.13 21.12
N ILE A 87 -15.70 9.99 19.81
CA ILE A 87 -14.64 10.23 18.82
C ILE A 87 -14.21 11.69 18.73
N ASP A 88 -15.12 12.64 19.01
CA ASP A 88 -14.91 14.09 18.95
C ASP A 88 -13.86 14.60 19.96
N ARG A 89 -13.59 13.81 21.00
CA ARG A 89 -12.47 14.08 21.93
C ARG A 89 -11.10 14.01 21.24
N PHE A 90 -10.98 13.26 20.16
CA PHE A 90 -9.70 12.91 19.55
C PHE A 90 -9.52 13.48 18.16
N THR A 91 -10.60 13.54 17.36
CA THR A 91 -10.56 14.12 16.02
C THR A 91 -11.84 14.86 15.68
N ARG A 92 -11.72 15.94 14.90
CA ARG A 92 -12.86 16.65 14.32
C ARG A 92 -13.24 16.17 12.91
N ALA A 93 -12.54 15.14 12.38
CA ALA A 93 -12.82 14.61 11.07
C ALA A 93 -14.25 14.07 10.96
N LYS A 94 -15.09 14.70 10.12
CA LYS A 94 -16.53 14.47 10.07
C LYS A 94 -16.93 13.04 9.71
N LEU A 95 -16.08 12.33 8.93
CA LEU A 95 -16.40 10.96 8.55
C LEU A 95 -16.54 10.02 9.76
N PHE A 96 -15.90 10.33 10.89
CA PHE A 96 -15.91 9.50 12.10
C PHE A 96 -16.99 9.90 13.12
N GLN A 97 -17.59 11.12 13.01
CA GLN A 97 -18.36 11.72 14.11
C GLN A 97 -19.67 10.99 14.42
N GLU A 98 -20.40 10.54 13.41
CA GLU A 98 -21.74 10.02 13.58
C GLU A 98 -21.76 8.49 13.47
N ARG A 99 -22.31 7.82 14.48
CA ARG A 99 -22.50 6.37 14.42
C ARG A 99 -23.44 5.97 13.27
N GLY A 100 -22.98 5.04 12.45
CA GLY A 100 -23.72 4.53 11.28
C GLY A 100 -23.59 5.41 10.03
N LYS A 101 -22.84 6.52 10.10
CA LYS A 101 -22.54 7.34 8.92
C LYS A 101 -21.72 6.52 7.93
N ARG A 102 -22.20 6.52 6.68
CA ARG A 102 -21.53 5.83 5.57
C ARG A 102 -20.80 6.82 4.68
N THR A 103 -19.57 6.47 4.35
CA THR A 103 -18.70 7.19 3.41
C THR A 103 -18.30 6.23 2.31
N ASP A 104 -18.53 6.59 1.05
CA ASP A 104 -18.11 5.79 -0.11
C ASP A 104 -16.59 5.59 -0.10
N VAL A 105 -16.15 4.39 -0.44
CA VAL A 105 -14.73 4.08 -0.56
C VAL A 105 -14.38 3.40 -1.88
N ALA A 106 -13.14 3.60 -2.30
CA ALA A 106 -12.46 2.77 -3.28
C ALA A 106 -11.22 2.16 -2.63
N VAL A 107 -11.07 0.85 -2.72
CA VAL A 107 -9.92 0.13 -2.17
C VAL A 107 -9.14 -0.51 -3.28
N ARG A 108 -7.83 -0.30 -3.32
CA ARG A 108 -6.96 -1.00 -4.25
C ARG A 108 -6.03 -1.95 -3.51
N PHE A 109 -6.19 -3.24 -3.78
CA PHE A 109 -5.26 -4.29 -3.39
C PHE A 109 -4.21 -4.51 -4.49
N SER A 110 -2.98 -4.83 -4.11
CA SER A 110 -1.89 -5.03 -5.08
C SER A 110 -0.74 -5.84 -4.50
N THR A 111 0.07 -6.46 -5.35
CA THR A 111 1.45 -6.83 -5.02
C THR A 111 2.33 -5.57 -5.07
N VAL A 112 3.64 -5.69 -4.78
CA VAL A 112 4.55 -4.51 -4.73
C VAL A 112 5.58 -4.55 -5.84
N ILE A 113 6.35 -5.61 -5.95
CA ILE A 113 7.58 -5.64 -6.77
C ILE A 113 7.31 -6.03 -8.22
N GLY A 114 6.40 -6.95 -8.44
CA GLY A 114 6.12 -7.49 -9.78
C GLY A 114 5.45 -6.48 -10.72
N GLY A 115 5.67 -6.64 -12.03
CA GLY A 115 4.99 -5.87 -13.07
C GLY A 115 3.49 -6.21 -13.15
N ARG A 116 2.75 -5.47 -13.98
CA ARG A 116 1.30 -5.60 -14.10
C ARG A 116 0.80 -7.02 -14.40
N ASP A 117 1.57 -7.80 -15.13
CA ASP A 117 1.20 -9.15 -15.54
C ASP A 117 1.83 -10.26 -14.67
N SER A 118 2.44 -9.89 -13.52
CA SER A 118 3.04 -10.82 -12.56
C SER A 118 1.98 -11.63 -11.77
N ALA A 119 2.45 -12.69 -11.11
CA ALA A 119 1.59 -13.54 -10.27
C ALA A 119 1.22 -12.85 -8.95
N GLU A 120 -0.03 -13.03 -8.52
CA GLU A 120 -0.52 -12.53 -7.22
C GLU A 120 -0.11 -13.46 -6.05
N THR A 121 0.43 -14.64 -6.34
CA THR A 121 0.99 -15.58 -5.37
C THR A 121 2.45 -15.30 -4.99
N ALA A 122 3.09 -14.30 -5.60
CA ALA A 122 4.47 -13.94 -5.26
C ALA A 122 4.59 -13.59 -3.77
N ARG A 123 5.70 -14.02 -3.13
CA ARG A 123 6.09 -13.56 -1.78
C ARG A 123 6.47 -12.09 -1.89
N ASP A 124 5.60 -11.24 -1.41
CA ASP A 124 5.68 -9.79 -1.58
C ASP A 124 4.76 -9.11 -0.55
N PRO A 125 5.06 -7.93 -0.03
CA PRO A 125 4.04 -7.15 0.68
C PRO A 125 2.83 -6.92 -0.24
N ARG A 126 1.66 -6.75 0.36
CA ARG A 126 0.45 -6.37 -0.39
C ARG A 126 0.10 -4.92 -0.09
N GLY A 127 -0.15 -4.15 -1.15
CA GLY A 127 -0.77 -2.85 -1.00
C GLY A 127 -2.22 -2.98 -0.53
N PHE A 128 -2.60 -2.08 0.36
CA PHE A 128 -3.95 -1.92 0.88
C PHE A 128 -4.24 -0.41 0.93
N ALA A 129 -4.63 0.17 -0.21
CA ALA A 129 -4.86 1.60 -0.33
C ALA A 129 -6.35 1.89 -0.36
N VAL A 130 -6.82 2.72 0.57
CA VAL A 130 -8.23 3.12 0.72
C VAL A 130 -8.37 4.60 0.41
N LYS A 131 -9.26 4.95 -0.51
CA LYS A 131 -9.72 6.30 -0.78
C LYS A 131 -11.12 6.46 -0.21
N PHE A 132 -11.30 7.42 0.68
CA PHE A 132 -12.59 7.82 1.23
C PHE A 132 -13.08 9.06 0.50
N TYR A 133 -14.28 9.01 -0.06
CA TYR A 133 -14.93 10.15 -0.70
C TYR A 133 -15.80 10.88 0.32
N THR A 134 -15.16 11.64 1.20
CA THR A 134 -15.87 12.32 2.31
C THR A 134 -16.61 13.58 1.85
N GLU A 135 -17.43 14.13 2.71
CA GLU A 135 -18.11 15.41 2.48
C GLU A 135 -17.16 16.64 2.50
N ASP A 136 -15.96 16.48 3.09
CA ASP A 136 -14.93 17.52 3.18
C ASP A 136 -13.82 17.34 2.13
N GLY A 137 -13.99 16.44 1.16
CA GLY A 137 -13.00 16.08 0.17
C GLY A 137 -12.56 14.62 0.30
N ASN A 138 -11.53 14.24 -0.43
CA ASN A 138 -10.99 12.89 -0.35
C ASN A 138 -10.01 12.77 0.83
N TRP A 139 -10.01 11.59 1.44
CA TRP A 139 -8.94 11.13 2.33
C TRP A 139 -8.40 9.81 1.81
N ASP A 140 -7.07 9.68 1.74
CA ASP A 140 -6.41 8.45 1.32
C ASP A 140 -5.60 7.84 2.47
N LEU A 141 -5.92 6.60 2.84
CA LEU A 141 -5.12 5.77 3.75
C LEU A 141 -4.38 4.71 2.94
N VAL A 142 -3.09 4.94 2.72
CA VAL A 142 -2.26 4.10 1.84
C VAL A 142 -1.39 3.17 2.67
N GLY A 143 -1.81 1.93 2.81
CA GLY A 143 -1.19 0.95 3.68
C GLY A 143 -0.71 -0.33 2.98
N ASN A 144 -0.27 -1.27 3.81
CA ASN A 144 0.20 -2.60 3.44
C ASN A 144 -0.48 -3.67 4.31
N ASN A 145 -0.35 -4.95 3.89
CA ASN A 145 -0.82 -6.09 4.69
C ASN A 145 0.09 -6.45 5.88
N LEU A 146 1.27 -5.85 5.98
CA LEU A 146 2.22 -6.05 7.07
C LEU A 146 2.33 -4.76 7.88
N GLY A 147 2.38 -4.88 9.20
CA GLY A 147 2.30 -3.74 10.13
C GLY A 147 3.56 -2.91 10.26
N VAL A 148 4.63 -3.28 9.56
CA VAL A 148 5.93 -2.61 9.56
C VAL A 148 6.47 -2.48 8.13
N PHE A 149 7.52 -1.66 7.96
CA PHE A 149 8.20 -1.47 6.68
C PHE A 149 9.69 -1.87 6.76
N PHE A 150 10.37 -1.92 5.61
CA PHE A 150 11.79 -2.31 5.52
C PHE A 150 12.76 -1.28 6.09
N ILE A 151 12.39 -0.02 6.03
CA ILE A 151 13.25 1.14 6.31
C ILE A 151 12.44 2.22 7.02
N ARG A 152 13.12 3.08 7.77
CA ARG A 152 12.53 4.16 8.57
C ARG A 152 12.75 5.57 8.00
N ASP A 153 13.40 5.68 6.85
CA ASP A 153 13.66 6.96 6.18
C ASP A 153 13.48 6.80 4.67
N ALA A 154 12.63 7.62 4.08
CA ALA A 154 12.26 7.57 2.66
C ALA A 154 13.44 7.74 1.70
N ILE A 155 14.57 8.32 2.16
CA ILE A 155 15.79 8.44 1.34
C ILE A 155 16.32 7.08 0.86
N LYS A 156 16.04 6.00 1.61
CA LYS A 156 16.46 4.62 1.27
C LYS A 156 15.46 3.89 0.37
N PHE A 157 14.27 4.47 0.10
CA PHE A 157 13.22 3.77 -0.63
C PHE A 157 13.65 3.33 -2.04
N PRO A 158 14.30 4.17 -2.87
CA PRO A 158 14.79 3.72 -4.17
C PRO A 158 15.75 2.53 -4.08
N ASP A 159 16.64 2.52 -3.09
CA ASP A 159 17.66 1.48 -2.94
C ASP A 159 17.04 0.14 -2.54
N VAL A 160 16.13 0.12 -1.57
CA VAL A 160 15.45 -1.13 -1.19
C VAL A 160 14.62 -1.67 -2.34
N ILE A 161 13.95 -0.81 -3.11
CA ILE A 161 13.17 -1.26 -4.27
C ILE A 161 14.09 -1.78 -5.39
N HIS A 162 15.21 -1.13 -5.66
CA HIS A 162 16.19 -1.63 -6.63
C HIS A 162 16.77 -2.98 -6.22
N ALA A 163 16.99 -3.22 -4.93
CA ALA A 163 17.47 -4.50 -4.43
C ALA A 163 16.44 -5.63 -4.60
N LEU A 164 15.15 -5.31 -4.41
CA LEU A 164 14.05 -6.28 -4.50
C LEU A 164 13.60 -6.56 -5.94
N LYS A 165 13.78 -5.60 -6.87
CA LYS A 165 13.39 -5.73 -8.27
C LYS A 165 14.39 -6.57 -9.08
N PRO A 166 13.98 -7.02 -10.28
CA PRO A 166 14.87 -7.64 -11.25
C PRO A 166 16.16 -6.83 -11.46
N ASP A 167 17.28 -7.53 -11.67
CA ASP A 167 18.57 -6.89 -11.91
C ASP A 167 18.60 -6.08 -13.23
N PRO A 168 19.39 -5.02 -13.32
CA PRO A 168 19.38 -4.13 -14.48
C PRO A 168 20.05 -4.69 -15.74
N VAL A 169 20.61 -5.91 -15.68
CA VAL A 169 21.34 -6.52 -16.81
C VAL A 169 20.55 -7.66 -17.43
N THR A 170 20.12 -8.64 -16.61
CA THR A 170 19.39 -9.83 -17.10
C THR A 170 17.89 -9.69 -16.96
N PHE A 171 17.44 -8.73 -16.16
CA PHE A 171 16.05 -8.52 -15.77
C PHE A 171 15.45 -9.69 -14.98
N GLU A 172 16.27 -10.43 -14.25
CA GLU A 172 15.88 -11.51 -13.35
C GLU A 172 15.92 -11.07 -11.89
N GLN A 173 14.95 -11.49 -11.09
CA GLN A 173 14.97 -11.29 -9.64
C GLN A 173 15.98 -12.25 -9.02
N GLN A 174 16.91 -11.72 -8.22
CA GLN A 174 18.03 -12.49 -7.67
C GLN A 174 18.08 -12.39 -6.14
N PRO A 175 17.95 -13.51 -5.40
CA PRO A 175 18.06 -13.52 -3.94
C PRO A 175 19.31 -12.84 -3.40
N ARG A 176 20.45 -13.01 -4.07
CA ARG A 176 21.71 -12.39 -3.64
C ARG A 176 21.66 -10.88 -3.55
N ARG A 177 20.90 -10.18 -4.43
CA ARG A 177 20.76 -8.73 -4.37
C ARG A 177 19.89 -8.30 -3.20
N ILE A 178 18.81 -9.06 -2.96
CA ILE A 178 17.89 -8.81 -1.86
C ILE A 178 18.67 -8.92 -0.54
N PHE A 179 19.33 -10.03 -0.31
CA PHE A 179 20.01 -10.26 0.97
C PHE A 179 21.34 -9.51 1.11
N ASP A 180 22.00 -9.12 0.00
CA ASP A 180 23.11 -8.18 0.07
C ASP A 180 22.68 -6.86 0.72
N PHE A 181 21.62 -6.23 0.19
CA PHE A 181 21.05 -5.00 0.78
C PHE A 181 20.57 -5.20 2.22
N MET A 182 19.80 -6.27 2.48
CA MET A 182 19.23 -6.55 3.81
C MET A 182 20.31 -6.83 4.85
N SER A 183 21.41 -7.49 4.46
CA SER A 183 22.55 -7.75 5.34
C SER A 183 23.25 -6.47 5.84
N GLN A 184 23.11 -5.36 5.11
CA GLN A 184 23.64 -4.05 5.48
C GLN A 184 22.58 -3.11 6.08
N THR A 185 21.34 -3.59 6.25
CA THR A 185 20.19 -2.78 6.68
C THR A 185 19.46 -3.48 7.83
N PRO A 186 20.01 -3.43 9.07
CA PRO A 186 19.48 -4.18 10.22
C PRO A 186 18.05 -3.75 10.62
N GLU A 187 17.65 -2.52 10.31
CA GLU A 187 16.28 -2.04 10.52
C GLU A 187 15.23 -2.86 9.78
N SER A 188 15.63 -3.63 8.76
CA SER A 188 14.72 -4.48 7.99
C SER A 188 14.38 -5.82 8.68
N MET A 189 15.03 -6.19 9.77
CA MET A 189 14.88 -7.53 10.36
C MET A 189 13.44 -7.85 10.77
N HIS A 190 12.72 -6.89 11.34
CA HIS A 190 11.30 -7.09 11.70
C HIS A 190 10.42 -7.32 10.46
N MET A 191 10.64 -6.54 9.40
CA MET A 191 9.94 -6.73 8.13
C MET A 191 10.28 -8.08 7.48
N LEU A 192 11.53 -8.52 7.54
CA LEU A 192 11.94 -9.82 6.98
C LEU A 192 11.25 -11.00 7.69
N VAL A 193 11.14 -10.97 9.02
CA VAL A 193 10.40 -12.00 9.76
C VAL A 193 8.93 -12.04 9.32
N ASN A 194 8.30 -10.91 9.11
CA ASN A 194 6.92 -10.86 8.60
C ASN A 194 6.81 -11.32 7.15
N LEU A 195 7.67 -10.83 6.26
CA LEU A 195 7.60 -11.09 4.82
C LEU A 195 7.93 -12.54 4.46
N PHE A 196 8.90 -13.16 5.16
CA PHE A 196 9.31 -14.53 4.88
C PHE A 196 8.50 -15.58 5.67
N SER A 197 7.65 -15.16 6.63
CA SER A 197 6.59 -15.99 7.16
C SER A 197 5.48 -16.21 6.11
N PRO A 198 4.52 -17.11 6.32
CA PRO A 198 3.38 -17.27 5.42
C PRO A 198 2.60 -15.97 5.12
N ARG A 199 2.62 -14.99 6.03
CA ARG A 199 2.00 -13.66 5.84
C ARG A 199 2.48 -12.92 4.59
N GLY A 200 3.65 -13.24 4.06
CA GLY A 200 4.15 -12.72 2.80
C GLY A 200 3.41 -13.24 1.58
N ILE A 201 2.60 -14.31 1.73
CA ILE A 201 1.76 -14.87 0.66
C ILE A 201 0.33 -15.04 1.19
N PRO A 202 -0.47 -13.97 1.31
CA PRO A 202 -1.88 -14.09 1.64
C PRO A 202 -2.61 -15.00 0.66
N ALA A 203 -3.57 -15.80 1.15
CA ALA A 203 -4.36 -16.70 0.33
C ALA A 203 -5.11 -15.99 -0.80
N ASP A 204 -5.62 -14.80 -0.49
CA ASP A 204 -6.30 -13.89 -1.41
C ASP A 204 -6.39 -12.47 -0.79
N TYR A 205 -7.03 -11.52 -1.49
CA TYR A 205 -7.18 -10.15 -0.99
C TYR A 205 -8.20 -10.01 0.14
N ARG A 206 -9.15 -10.92 0.27
CA ARG A 206 -10.18 -10.85 1.32
C ARG A 206 -9.67 -11.28 2.70
N HIS A 207 -8.70 -12.19 2.73
CA HIS A 207 -8.17 -12.79 3.95
C HIS A 207 -6.84 -12.17 4.40
N GLN A 208 -6.56 -10.93 4.02
CA GLN A 208 -5.39 -10.19 4.47
C GLN A 208 -5.76 -9.04 5.40
N GLN A 209 -4.89 -8.76 6.34
CA GLN A 209 -4.93 -7.55 7.15
C GLN A 209 -4.50 -6.33 6.31
N GLY A 210 -4.76 -5.13 6.83
CA GLY A 210 -4.23 -3.88 6.28
C GLY A 210 -3.73 -2.98 7.40
N PHE A 211 -2.64 -2.26 7.16
CA PHE A 211 -2.03 -1.36 8.14
C PHE A 211 -1.67 -0.05 7.45
N GLY A 212 -1.91 1.07 8.13
CA GLY A 212 -1.44 2.37 7.66
C GLY A 212 0.08 2.48 7.67
N VAL A 213 0.76 1.65 8.46
CA VAL A 213 2.20 1.56 8.70
C VAL A 213 2.75 2.82 9.37
N ASN A 214 2.64 3.96 8.69
CA ASN A 214 3.08 5.27 9.20
C ASN A 214 2.31 5.69 10.45
N THR A 215 2.94 6.58 11.21
CA THR A 215 2.29 7.32 12.28
C THR A 215 1.68 8.60 11.72
N TYR A 216 0.39 8.81 11.97
CA TYR A 216 -0.37 10.01 11.60
C TYR A 216 -0.76 10.79 12.86
N LYS A 217 -1.43 11.93 12.69
CA LYS A 217 -2.05 12.68 13.79
C LYS A 217 -3.57 12.78 13.61
N TRP A 218 -4.27 12.72 14.74
CA TRP A 218 -5.63 13.18 14.88
C TRP A 218 -5.64 14.52 15.60
N VAL A 219 -6.53 15.41 15.15
CA VAL A 219 -6.67 16.76 15.71
C VAL A 219 -8.13 16.98 16.10
N ASN A 220 -8.39 17.30 17.35
CA ASN A 220 -9.75 17.56 17.85
C ASN A 220 -10.19 19.03 17.60
N ALA A 221 -11.41 19.38 18.03
CA ALA A 221 -11.95 20.73 17.87
C ALA A 221 -11.21 21.81 18.69
N ALA A 222 -10.48 21.43 19.72
CA ALA A 222 -9.67 22.34 20.52
C ALA A 222 -8.24 22.53 19.96
N GLY A 223 -7.86 21.73 18.95
CA GLY A 223 -6.52 21.71 18.39
C GLY A 223 -5.55 20.75 19.11
N ASP A 224 -6.04 19.98 20.09
CA ASP A 224 -5.21 18.94 20.71
C ASP A 224 -4.92 17.81 19.73
N THR A 225 -3.70 17.33 19.75
CA THR A 225 -3.20 16.31 18.83
C THR A 225 -2.93 14.97 19.52
N LYS A 226 -3.13 13.88 18.78
CA LYS A 226 -2.75 12.51 19.16
C LYS A 226 -2.02 11.85 18.01
N LEU A 227 -0.97 11.11 18.30
CA LEU A 227 -0.36 10.18 17.34
C LEU A 227 -1.26 8.97 17.15
N VAL A 228 -1.44 8.51 15.91
CA VAL A 228 -2.30 7.35 15.61
C VAL A 228 -1.68 6.42 14.59
N LYS A 229 -1.98 5.11 14.74
CA LYS A 229 -1.75 4.06 13.73
C LYS A 229 -3.05 3.35 13.40
N TYR A 230 -3.25 3.03 12.12
CA TYR A 230 -4.47 2.41 11.59
C TYR A 230 -4.26 0.95 11.26
N HIS A 231 -5.23 0.09 11.65
CA HIS A 231 -5.21 -1.35 11.43
C HIS A 231 -6.54 -1.83 10.86
N TRP A 232 -6.53 -2.46 9.69
CA TRP A 232 -7.68 -3.11 9.08
C TRP A 232 -7.67 -4.59 9.41
N MET A 233 -8.69 -5.06 10.11
CA MET A 233 -8.85 -6.46 10.52
C MET A 233 -9.95 -7.13 9.70
N PRO A 234 -9.63 -8.16 8.88
CA PRO A 234 -10.62 -8.85 8.08
C PRO A 234 -11.56 -9.66 8.99
N LYS A 235 -12.87 -9.47 8.83
CA LYS A 235 -13.88 -10.23 9.62
C LYS A 235 -14.00 -11.68 9.17
N GLN A 236 -13.59 -12.00 7.96
CA GLN A 236 -13.53 -13.35 7.41
C GLN A 236 -12.27 -14.14 7.85
N GLY A 237 -11.45 -13.55 8.74
CA GLY A 237 -10.20 -14.16 9.23
C GLY A 237 -9.01 -13.94 8.31
N VAL A 238 -7.83 -14.35 8.78
CA VAL A 238 -6.56 -14.26 8.05
C VAL A 238 -6.18 -15.64 7.54
N ARG A 239 -5.75 -15.73 6.28
CA ARG A 239 -5.30 -16.97 5.65
C ARG A 239 -4.09 -16.71 4.77
N SER A 240 -3.12 -17.58 4.86
CA SER A 240 -1.89 -17.50 4.08
C SER A 240 -1.50 -18.84 3.46
N MET A 241 -0.61 -18.81 2.48
CA MET A 241 -0.10 -19.95 1.75
C MET A 241 1.39 -20.16 2.05
N THR A 242 1.83 -21.43 2.02
CA THR A 242 3.25 -21.75 1.89
C THR A 242 3.72 -21.51 0.44
N GLU A 243 5.05 -21.53 0.20
CA GLU A 243 5.59 -21.47 -1.17
C GLU A 243 5.05 -22.61 -2.06
N GLU A 244 4.88 -23.81 -1.52
CA GLU A 244 4.33 -24.95 -2.26
C GLU A 244 2.88 -24.73 -2.64
N ASP A 245 2.04 -24.28 -1.70
CA ASP A 245 0.63 -23.95 -1.97
C ASP A 245 0.53 -22.83 -3.03
N ALA A 246 1.36 -21.80 -2.91
CA ALA A 246 1.42 -20.69 -3.85
C ALA A 246 1.82 -21.14 -5.27
N ALA A 247 2.82 -22.03 -5.40
CA ALA A 247 3.23 -22.59 -6.68
C ALA A 247 2.10 -23.38 -7.36
N ASN A 248 1.33 -24.15 -6.57
CA ASN A 248 0.17 -24.89 -7.08
C ASN A 248 -0.93 -23.94 -7.60
N VAL A 249 -1.24 -22.87 -6.87
CA VAL A 249 -2.21 -21.84 -7.31
C VAL A 249 -1.72 -21.16 -8.57
N GLN A 250 -0.45 -20.74 -8.60
CA GLN A 250 0.16 -20.03 -9.72
C GLN A 250 0.13 -20.83 -11.02
N ALA A 251 0.29 -22.15 -10.95
CA ALA A 251 0.23 -23.03 -12.12
C ALA A 251 -1.11 -22.96 -12.86
N HIS A 252 -2.18 -22.54 -12.18
CA HIS A 252 -3.53 -22.45 -12.74
C HIS A 252 -3.99 -21.01 -12.98
N SER A 253 -3.55 -20.05 -12.18
CA SER A 253 -4.00 -18.65 -12.29
C SER A 253 -2.99 -17.67 -11.70
N LEU A 254 -2.48 -16.77 -12.55
CA LEU A 254 -1.65 -15.64 -12.11
C LEU A 254 -2.46 -14.58 -11.33
N GLY A 255 -3.76 -14.47 -11.62
CA GLY A 255 -4.67 -13.48 -11.04
C GLY A 255 -5.72 -14.09 -10.11
N HIS A 256 -5.34 -15.09 -9.32
CA HIS A 256 -6.28 -15.83 -8.48
C HIS A 256 -6.97 -14.96 -7.42
N ALA A 257 -6.25 -14.04 -6.77
CA ALA A 257 -6.79 -13.19 -5.72
C ALA A 257 -7.75 -12.11 -6.29
N THR A 258 -7.42 -11.56 -7.46
CA THR A 258 -8.32 -10.68 -8.23
C THR A 258 -9.61 -11.42 -8.60
N LYS A 259 -9.48 -12.66 -9.09
CA LYS A 259 -10.64 -13.48 -9.47
C LYS A 259 -11.49 -13.84 -8.24
N ASP A 260 -10.87 -14.25 -7.15
CA ASP A 260 -11.56 -14.57 -5.89
C ASP A 260 -12.38 -13.38 -5.38
N LEU A 261 -11.78 -12.18 -5.33
CA LEU A 261 -12.47 -10.96 -4.92
C LEU A 261 -13.65 -10.62 -5.84
N TYR A 262 -13.44 -10.70 -7.16
CA TYR A 262 -14.48 -10.46 -8.14
C TYR A 262 -15.66 -11.42 -7.98
N ASP A 263 -15.38 -12.71 -7.88
CA ASP A 263 -16.39 -13.75 -7.74
C ASP A 263 -17.17 -13.60 -6.42
N ALA A 264 -16.47 -13.28 -5.31
CA ALA A 264 -17.09 -13.07 -4.00
C ALA A 264 -18.06 -11.88 -4.03
N VAL A 265 -17.61 -10.72 -4.47
CA VAL A 265 -18.44 -9.51 -4.54
C VAL A 265 -19.62 -9.71 -5.49
N THR A 266 -19.39 -10.32 -6.66
CA THR A 266 -20.46 -10.54 -7.66
C THR A 266 -21.56 -11.48 -7.17
N ARG A 267 -21.23 -12.49 -6.35
CA ARG A 267 -22.24 -13.39 -5.77
C ARG A 267 -22.89 -12.86 -4.49
N GLY A 268 -22.49 -11.65 -4.01
CA GLY A 268 -23.04 -11.01 -2.82
C GLY A 268 -22.35 -11.41 -1.51
N ASP A 269 -21.21 -12.11 -1.57
CA ASP A 269 -20.36 -12.43 -0.43
C ASP A 269 -19.37 -11.27 -0.21
N HIS A 270 -19.87 -10.20 0.39
CA HIS A 270 -19.18 -8.93 0.52
C HIS A 270 -18.13 -9.00 1.64
N PRO A 271 -16.82 -8.87 1.34
CA PRO A 271 -15.79 -8.89 2.38
C PRO A 271 -15.83 -7.63 3.25
N GLU A 272 -15.54 -7.82 4.55
CA GLU A 272 -15.56 -6.77 5.55
C GLU A 272 -14.24 -6.67 6.30
N TRP A 273 -13.86 -5.44 6.66
CA TRP A 273 -12.75 -5.15 7.59
C TRP A 273 -13.21 -4.19 8.67
N GLU A 274 -12.78 -4.44 9.89
CA GLU A 274 -12.92 -3.49 10.99
C GLU A 274 -11.69 -2.59 11.02
N LEU A 275 -11.88 -1.27 11.12
CA LEU A 275 -10.81 -0.31 11.32
C LEU A 275 -10.58 -0.12 12.81
N LEU A 276 -9.39 -0.52 13.25
CA LEU A 276 -8.90 -0.26 14.60
C LEU A 276 -7.88 0.89 14.55
N VAL A 277 -7.84 1.69 15.59
CA VAL A 277 -6.88 2.78 15.76
C VAL A 277 -6.15 2.62 17.09
N GLN A 278 -4.81 2.54 17.03
CA GLN A 278 -3.95 2.75 18.18
C GLN A 278 -3.72 4.26 18.35
N MET A 279 -3.62 4.71 19.59
CA MET A 279 -3.45 6.11 19.92
C MET A 279 -2.39 6.30 20.99
N MET A 280 -1.57 7.34 20.83
CA MET A 280 -0.50 7.74 21.74
C MET A 280 -0.53 9.26 21.89
N ASP A 281 -0.08 9.79 23.01
CA ASP A 281 0.05 11.23 23.18
C ASP A 281 1.11 11.81 22.20
N ASP A 282 0.88 13.01 21.70
CA ASP A 282 1.77 13.66 20.75
C ASP A 282 2.93 14.38 21.47
N HIS A 283 3.85 13.58 21.99
CA HIS A 283 5.11 14.03 22.61
C HIS A 283 6.18 12.95 22.50
N ASP A 284 7.40 13.22 22.93
CA ASP A 284 8.42 12.20 23.03
C ASP A 284 8.07 11.20 24.15
N HIS A 285 8.26 9.91 23.87
CA HIS A 285 8.03 8.79 24.77
C HIS A 285 9.37 8.13 25.15
N PRO A 286 10.16 8.76 26.06
CA PRO A 286 11.49 8.28 26.41
C PRO A 286 11.49 6.93 27.13
N GLU A 287 10.35 6.49 27.65
CA GLU A 287 10.15 5.18 28.26
C GLU A 287 10.19 4.03 27.24
N LEU A 288 9.93 4.31 25.95
CA LEU A 288 10.02 3.33 24.90
C LEU A 288 11.47 3.16 24.43
N ASP A 289 11.84 1.96 24.09
CA ASP A 289 13.16 1.60 23.54
C ASP A 289 13.29 1.84 22.03
N PHE A 290 12.22 2.36 21.41
CA PHE A 290 12.14 2.76 20.00
C PHE A 290 11.46 4.13 19.85
N ASP A 291 11.58 4.74 18.68
CA ASP A 291 10.90 5.98 18.33
C ASP A 291 9.48 5.68 17.83
N PRO A 292 8.40 6.32 18.36
CA PRO A 292 7.02 6.12 17.89
C PRO A 292 6.80 6.41 16.41
N LEU A 293 7.69 7.18 15.77
CA LEU A 293 7.66 7.52 14.35
C LEU A 293 8.48 6.55 13.48
N ASP A 294 8.98 5.44 14.05
CA ASP A 294 9.74 4.43 13.32
C ASP A 294 8.82 3.39 12.68
N ASP A 295 8.72 3.40 11.36
CA ASP A 295 7.89 2.47 10.58
C ASP A 295 8.34 1.01 10.64
N THR A 296 9.55 0.74 11.14
CA THR A 296 10.03 -0.63 11.34
C THR A 296 9.56 -1.22 12.66
N LYS A 297 8.77 -0.46 13.43
CA LYS A 297 8.29 -0.80 14.77
C LYS A 297 6.77 -0.81 14.84
N THR A 298 6.26 -1.66 15.71
CA THR A 298 4.86 -1.65 16.15
C THR A 298 4.76 -1.06 17.56
N TRP A 299 3.60 -0.49 17.89
CA TRP A 299 3.37 0.01 19.23
C TRP A 299 2.87 -1.12 20.14
N PRO A 300 3.36 -1.23 21.39
CA PRO A 300 2.91 -2.26 22.32
C PRO A 300 1.41 -2.12 22.59
N GLU A 301 0.64 -3.17 22.30
CA GLU A 301 -0.83 -3.12 22.39
C GLU A 301 -1.34 -3.16 23.83
N GLN A 302 -0.55 -3.68 24.76
CA GLN A 302 -0.85 -3.63 26.19
C GLN A 302 -0.86 -2.19 26.72
N ASP A 303 -0.04 -1.30 26.14
CA ASP A 303 0.09 0.10 26.54
C ASP A 303 -0.77 1.01 25.67
N PHE A 304 -0.87 0.68 24.38
CA PHE A 304 -1.60 1.42 23.35
C PHE A 304 -2.57 0.49 22.61
N PRO A 305 -3.68 0.08 23.24
CA PRO A 305 -4.59 -0.91 22.66
C PRO A 305 -5.28 -0.37 21.40
N PRO A 306 -5.29 -1.15 20.30
CA PRO A 306 -6.05 -0.80 19.10
C PRO A 306 -7.55 -0.92 19.40
N ARG A 307 -8.33 0.15 19.15
CA ARG A 307 -9.77 0.19 19.39
C ARG A 307 -10.56 0.46 18.12
N PRO A 308 -11.74 -0.15 17.96
CA PRO A 308 -12.53 -0.03 16.74
C PRO A 308 -13.14 1.38 16.62
N VAL A 309 -13.12 1.89 15.36
CA VAL A 309 -13.70 3.19 14.99
C VAL A 309 -14.71 3.10 13.84
N GLY A 310 -14.75 1.96 13.14
CA GLY A 310 -15.69 1.74 12.05
C GLY A 310 -15.40 0.43 11.31
N ARG A 311 -16.21 0.16 10.28
CA ARG A 311 -16.05 -0.99 9.40
C ARG A 311 -16.14 -0.61 7.94
N MET A 312 -15.47 -1.34 7.10
CA MET A 312 -15.52 -1.22 5.65
C MET A 312 -16.13 -2.47 5.05
N VAL A 313 -17.03 -2.28 4.09
CA VAL A 313 -17.66 -3.35 3.31
C VAL A 313 -17.42 -3.07 1.84
N LEU A 314 -16.98 -4.07 1.07
CA LEU A 314 -16.78 -3.95 -0.37
C LEU A 314 -17.89 -4.72 -1.10
N ASP A 315 -18.70 -4.00 -1.89
CA ASP A 315 -19.93 -4.49 -2.48
C ASP A 315 -20.02 -4.33 -4.01
N ARG A 316 -19.01 -3.73 -4.65
CA ARG A 316 -18.99 -3.50 -6.09
C ARG A 316 -17.57 -3.62 -6.68
N MET A 317 -17.49 -4.24 -7.85
CA MET A 317 -16.26 -4.30 -8.65
C MET A 317 -16.26 -3.22 -9.75
N PRO A 318 -15.08 -2.85 -10.30
CA PRO A 318 -15.00 -1.91 -11.43
C PRO A 318 -15.76 -2.42 -12.67
N GLU A 319 -16.40 -1.51 -13.39
CA GLU A 319 -16.98 -1.79 -14.72
C GLU A 319 -15.92 -1.62 -15.82
N ASN A 320 -14.92 -0.77 -15.59
CA ASN A 320 -13.82 -0.54 -16.53
C ASN A 320 -12.49 -0.58 -15.79
N TYR A 321 -11.74 -1.66 -15.98
CA TYR A 321 -10.45 -1.88 -15.31
C TYR A 321 -9.44 -0.75 -15.56
N PHE A 322 -9.36 -0.23 -16.80
CA PHE A 322 -8.43 0.85 -17.10
C PHE A 322 -8.81 2.15 -16.38
N ALA A 323 -10.07 2.57 -16.52
CA ALA A 323 -10.54 3.81 -15.93
C ALA A 323 -10.52 3.81 -14.39
N GLU A 324 -10.86 2.68 -13.78
CA GLU A 324 -11.13 2.58 -12.35
C GLU A 324 -10.02 1.88 -11.55
N ASN A 325 -9.09 1.16 -12.21
CA ASN A 325 -7.96 0.52 -11.54
C ASN A 325 -6.60 1.03 -12.05
N GLU A 326 -6.38 1.19 -13.37
CA GLU A 326 -5.11 1.71 -13.87
C GLU A 326 -4.93 3.20 -13.55
N GLN A 327 -6.00 3.99 -13.64
CA GLN A 327 -5.97 5.44 -13.47
C GLN A 327 -6.27 5.91 -12.04
N ILE A 328 -6.76 5.05 -11.15
CA ILE A 328 -6.97 5.45 -9.75
C ILE A 328 -5.63 5.84 -9.12
N SER A 329 -5.65 6.95 -8.38
CA SER A 329 -4.47 7.57 -7.78
C SER A 329 -4.68 7.74 -6.29
N PHE A 330 -3.67 7.39 -5.52
CA PHE A 330 -3.65 7.55 -4.06
C PHE A 330 -2.48 8.42 -3.65
N GLY A 331 -2.59 9.05 -2.48
CA GLY A 331 -1.50 9.84 -1.91
C GLY A 331 -1.65 10.01 -0.41
N THR A 332 -0.57 9.80 0.34
CA THR A 332 -0.56 9.96 1.80
C THR A 332 -0.79 11.41 2.24
N GLY A 333 -0.61 12.38 1.34
CA GLY A 333 -0.90 13.79 1.57
C GLY A 333 -2.35 14.20 1.32
N VAL A 334 -3.22 13.27 0.92
CA VAL A 334 -4.65 13.53 0.72
C VAL A 334 -5.36 13.33 2.05
N LEU A 335 -5.53 14.42 2.79
CA LEU A 335 -6.09 14.46 4.14
C LEU A 335 -7.32 15.36 4.18
N VAL A 336 -8.18 15.17 5.18
CA VAL A 336 -9.30 16.05 5.52
C VAL A 336 -9.09 16.65 6.90
N ASP A 337 -9.82 17.72 7.20
CA ASP A 337 -9.74 18.40 8.49
C ASP A 337 -9.95 17.42 9.66
N GLY A 338 -9.13 17.55 10.70
CA GLY A 338 -9.07 16.63 11.85
C GLY A 338 -8.10 15.47 11.70
N LEU A 339 -7.43 15.32 10.53
CA LEU A 339 -6.36 14.38 10.25
C LEU A 339 -5.13 15.16 9.78
N ASP A 340 -3.93 14.80 10.27
CA ASP A 340 -2.73 15.54 9.96
C ASP A 340 -1.49 14.63 9.89
N PHE A 341 -0.40 15.21 9.40
CA PHE A 341 0.91 14.58 9.34
C PHE A 341 1.56 14.50 10.72
N SER A 342 2.32 13.46 10.93
CA SER A 342 3.38 13.45 11.94
C SER A 342 4.74 13.76 11.30
N ASP A 343 5.79 13.83 12.13
CA ASP A 343 7.17 14.00 11.69
C ASP A 343 7.82 12.69 11.21
N ASP A 344 7.03 11.66 10.93
CA ASP A 344 7.46 10.39 10.34
C ASP A 344 8.14 10.65 8.99
N LYS A 345 9.43 10.31 8.89
CA LYS A 345 10.26 10.58 7.71
C LYS A 345 9.82 9.80 6.46
N MET A 346 9.23 8.61 6.66
CA MET A 346 8.66 7.84 5.55
C MET A 346 7.39 8.52 5.05
N LEU A 347 6.49 8.93 5.93
CA LEU A 347 5.23 9.59 5.57
C LEU A 347 5.45 10.85 4.73
N VAL A 348 6.36 11.72 5.17
CA VAL A 348 6.70 12.96 4.45
C VAL A 348 7.27 12.67 3.06
N GLY A 349 8.20 11.72 2.95
CA GLY A 349 8.77 11.33 1.65
C GLY A 349 7.74 10.68 0.72
N ARG A 350 6.84 9.88 1.24
CA ARG A 350 5.73 9.27 0.51
C ARG A 350 4.79 10.32 -0.08
N THR A 351 4.53 11.40 0.65
CA THR A 351 3.64 12.48 0.19
C THR A 351 4.11 13.09 -1.13
N PHE A 352 5.39 13.38 -1.27
CA PHE A 352 5.96 13.86 -2.54
C PHE A 352 5.91 12.78 -3.62
N SER A 353 6.39 11.56 -3.32
CA SER A 353 6.54 10.47 -4.28
C SER A 353 5.22 10.09 -4.96
N TYR A 354 4.13 9.97 -4.20
CA TYR A 354 2.83 9.61 -4.76
C TYR A 354 2.29 10.68 -5.71
N SER A 355 2.39 11.96 -5.36
CA SER A 355 1.90 13.03 -6.21
C SER A 355 2.72 13.17 -7.50
N ASP A 356 4.03 12.99 -7.42
CA ASP A 356 4.95 13.03 -8.56
C ASP A 356 4.68 11.89 -9.56
N THR A 357 4.61 10.65 -9.06
CA THR A 357 4.39 9.49 -9.92
C THR A 357 3.05 9.53 -10.65
N GLN A 358 1.98 10.08 -10.04
CA GLN A 358 0.69 10.17 -10.70
C GLN A 358 0.67 11.23 -11.82
N ARG A 359 1.37 12.36 -11.65
CA ARG A 359 1.56 13.34 -12.72
C ARG A 359 2.30 12.75 -13.92
N TYR A 360 3.30 11.91 -13.67
CA TYR A 360 4.04 11.21 -14.72
C TYR A 360 3.19 10.14 -15.41
N ARG A 361 2.51 9.26 -14.65
CA ARG A 361 1.79 8.10 -15.19
C ARG A 361 0.50 8.46 -15.90
N VAL A 362 -0.32 9.29 -15.28
CA VAL A 362 -1.70 9.59 -15.69
C VAL A 362 -1.81 10.95 -16.36
N GLY A 363 -1.06 11.92 -15.88
CA GLY A 363 -1.02 13.27 -16.43
C GLY A 363 -1.27 14.34 -15.37
N PRO A 364 -1.00 15.62 -15.69
CA PRO A 364 -1.04 16.73 -14.73
C PRO A 364 -2.42 16.92 -14.09
N ASN A 365 -3.49 16.64 -14.83
CA ASN A 365 -4.88 16.80 -14.37
C ASN A 365 -5.53 15.48 -13.93
N TYR A 366 -4.74 14.52 -13.43
CA TYR A 366 -5.25 13.21 -12.97
C TYR A 366 -6.33 13.31 -11.89
N LEU A 367 -6.35 14.39 -11.11
CA LEU A 367 -7.36 14.64 -10.07
C LEU A 367 -8.75 14.99 -10.63
N GLN A 368 -8.84 15.37 -11.92
CA GLN A 368 -10.12 15.60 -12.60
C GLN A 368 -10.79 14.32 -13.13
N LEU A 369 -10.09 13.17 -13.10
CA LEU A 369 -10.68 11.90 -13.50
C LEU A 369 -11.77 11.47 -12.50
N PRO A 370 -12.91 10.94 -12.95
CA PRO A 370 -14.04 10.58 -12.09
C PRO A 370 -13.69 9.68 -10.89
N VAL A 371 -12.68 8.81 -11.06
CA VAL A 371 -12.21 7.91 -10.00
C VAL A 371 -11.37 8.64 -8.94
N ASN A 372 -10.77 9.77 -9.29
CA ASN A 372 -9.85 10.51 -8.42
C ASN A 372 -10.46 11.78 -7.82
N GLN A 373 -11.45 12.37 -8.49
CA GLN A 373 -12.08 13.58 -7.98
C GLN A 373 -12.96 13.29 -6.75
N PRO A 374 -13.14 14.26 -5.84
CA PRO A 374 -14.13 14.15 -4.77
C PRO A 374 -15.54 13.92 -5.32
N LYS A 375 -16.32 13.05 -4.67
CA LYS A 375 -17.69 12.74 -5.07
C LYS A 375 -18.72 13.56 -4.29
N ASN A 376 -18.41 13.84 -3.01
CA ASN A 376 -19.34 14.45 -2.06
C ASN A 376 -18.93 15.87 -1.65
N ALA A 377 -17.81 16.37 -2.19
CA ALA A 377 -17.34 17.73 -2.02
C ALA A 377 -17.12 18.38 -3.40
N ARG A 378 -17.42 19.67 -3.51
CA ARG A 378 -17.11 20.43 -4.73
C ARG A 378 -15.68 20.92 -4.69
N VAL A 379 -15.01 20.86 -5.85
CA VAL A 379 -13.68 21.43 -6.01
C VAL A 379 -13.79 22.81 -6.63
N HIS A 380 -13.28 23.83 -5.94
CA HIS A 380 -13.16 25.19 -6.44
C HIS A 380 -11.67 25.57 -6.41
N THR A 381 -11.05 25.73 -7.58
CA THR A 381 -9.60 25.96 -7.70
C THR A 381 -9.27 26.94 -8.82
N ASN A 382 -8.17 27.69 -8.63
CA ASN A 382 -7.60 28.53 -9.67
C ASN A 382 -6.68 27.73 -10.63
N GLN A 383 -6.40 26.44 -10.36
CA GLN A 383 -5.64 25.55 -11.25
C GLN A 383 -6.57 24.95 -12.32
N ARG A 384 -6.85 25.71 -13.39
CA ARG A 384 -7.83 25.36 -14.42
C ARG A 384 -7.22 24.82 -15.71
N ASP A 385 -5.94 25.14 -15.95
CA ASP A 385 -5.28 24.91 -17.22
C ASP A 385 -4.40 23.64 -17.19
N GLY A 386 -3.76 23.35 -18.27
CA GLY A 386 -2.85 22.23 -18.43
C GLY A 386 -3.45 21.09 -19.26
N GLN A 387 -2.62 20.13 -19.59
CA GLN A 387 -2.96 19.03 -20.49
C GLN A 387 -4.17 18.24 -19.98
N MET A 388 -5.18 18.09 -20.85
CA MET A 388 -6.43 17.33 -20.59
C MET A 388 -7.30 17.91 -19.47
N ALA A 389 -7.13 19.17 -19.08
CA ALA A 389 -8.06 19.86 -18.20
C ALA A 389 -9.43 19.96 -18.88
N TYR A 390 -10.51 19.59 -18.16
CA TYR A 390 -11.87 19.64 -18.71
C TYR A 390 -12.89 20.22 -17.74
N ASP A 391 -12.61 20.21 -16.45
CA ASP A 391 -13.51 20.74 -15.44
C ASP A 391 -13.49 22.27 -15.45
N GLN A 392 -14.66 22.86 -15.69
CA GLN A 392 -14.84 24.29 -15.79
C GLN A 392 -15.55 24.90 -14.56
N ASP A 393 -16.02 24.09 -13.63
CA ASP A 393 -16.73 24.55 -12.43
C ASP A 393 -15.78 25.04 -11.32
N GLY A 394 -14.47 24.96 -11.53
CA GLY A 394 -13.47 25.30 -10.55
C GLY A 394 -13.30 26.78 -10.25
N GLY A 395 -13.86 27.68 -11.08
CA GLY A 395 -13.71 29.13 -10.92
C GLY A 395 -14.74 29.76 -9.99
N GLY A 396 -14.45 31.00 -9.55
CA GLY A 396 -15.45 31.84 -8.89
C GLY A 396 -16.47 32.41 -9.88
N GLU A 397 -17.40 33.26 -9.39
CA GLU A 397 -18.46 33.87 -10.20
C GLU A 397 -17.93 34.70 -11.38
N ASN A 398 -16.72 35.27 -11.28
CA ASN A 398 -16.09 36.00 -12.36
C ASN A 398 -15.09 35.12 -13.12
N PRO A 399 -15.40 34.69 -14.36
CA PRO A 399 -14.51 33.82 -15.15
C PRO A 399 -13.18 34.48 -15.56
N LEU A 400 -13.07 35.78 -15.44
CA LEU A 400 -11.81 36.54 -15.73
C LEU A 400 -10.79 36.43 -14.60
N VAL A 401 -11.20 35.93 -13.42
CA VAL A 401 -10.34 35.88 -12.22
C VAL A 401 -9.98 34.40 -11.94
N ASN A 402 -8.70 34.08 -12.09
CA ASN A 402 -8.10 32.79 -11.75
C ASN A 402 -6.95 32.96 -10.74
N TYR A 403 -7.07 33.97 -9.88
CA TYR A 403 -6.09 34.37 -8.86
C TYR A 403 -6.81 34.92 -7.63
N GLU A 404 -6.13 34.88 -6.50
CA GLU A 404 -6.55 35.44 -5.22
C GLU A 404 -5.31 36.15 -4.61
N PRO A 405 -5.44 37.34 -3.97
CA PRO A 405 -6.67 38.10 -3.73
C PRO A 405 -7.16 38.90 -4.94
N SER A 406 -8.47 39.16 -5.02
CA SER A 406 -9.10 39.93 -6.09
C SER A 406 -10.28 40.76 -5.59
N ILE A 407 -10.37 42.02 -6.03
CA ILE A 407 -11.54 42.90 -5.81
C ILE A 407 -12.60 42.74 -6.90
N MET A 408 -12.30 42.01 -7.97
CA MET A 408 -13.21 41.78 -9.09
C MET A 408 -14.09 40.51 -8.88
N GLY A 409 -14.07 39.92 -7.70
CA GLY A 409 -14.66 38.63 -7.44
C GLY A 409 -13.65 37.51 -7.71
N GLY A 410 -14.09 36.25 -7.69
CA GLY A 410 -13.26 35.06 -7.78
C GLY A 410 -13.42 34.18 -6.54
N LEU A 411 -12.51 33.26 -6.37
CA LEU A 411 -12.45 32.40 -5.18
C LEU A 411 -11.88 33.21 -4.00
N ARG A 412 -12.16 32.76 -2.79
CA ARG A 412 -11.60 33.32 -1.56
C ARG A 412 -11.07 32.20 -0.66
N GLU A 413 -10.14 32.52 0.19
CA GLU A 413 -9.65 31.64 1.24
C GLU A 413 -10.77 31.26 2.22
N ALA A 414 -10.69 30.05 2.77
CA ALA A 414 -11.49 29.63 3.91
C ALA A 414 -11.02 30.36 5.19
N GLN A 415 -11.90 30.50 6.16
CA GLN A 415 -11.51 30.98 7.49
C GLN A 415 -10.76 29.86 8.21
N TYR A 416 -9.61 30.19 8.81
CA TYR A 416 -8.92 29.28 9.70
C TYR A 416 -9.81 28.88 10.87
N PRO A 417 -9.81 27.60 11.28
CA PRO A 417 -10.27 27.25 12.62
C PRO A 417 -9.48 28.06 13.66
N THR A 418 -10.14 28.53 14.70
CA THR A 418 -9.57 29.47 15.70
C THR A 418 -8.32 28.97 16.41
N HIS A 419 -8.06 27.66 16.40
CA HIS A 419 -6.89 27.03 17.01
C HIS A 419 -5.67 26.88 16.07
N ASP A 420 -5.85 27.09 14.77
CA ASP A 420 -4.75 26.97 13.76
C ASP A 420 -3.94 28.26 13.59
N ASP A 421 -4.37 29.36 14.22
CA ASP A 421 -3.74 30.69 14.04
C ASP A 421 -2.27 30.76 14.48
N GLN A 422 -1.83 29.86 15.36
CA GLN A 422 -0.47 29.90 15.93
C GLN A 422 0.48 28.87 15.31
N GLY A 423 -0.05 27.81 14.70
CA GLY A 423 0.75 26.68 14.21
C GLY A 423 1.56 25.97 15.32
N PRO A 424 2.21 24.86 15.02
CA PRO A 424 3.09 24.17 15.97
C PRO A 424 4.42 24.94 16.15
N GLU A 425 4.90 25.06 17.40
CA GLU A 425 6.24 25.55 17.66
C GLU A 425 7.29 24.51 17.20
N ILE A 426 8.27 24.95 16.40
CA ILE A 426 9.35 24.12 15.91
C ILE A 426 10.68 24.64 16.46
N SER A 427 11.44 23.80 17.15
CA SER A 427 12.78 24.10 17.65
C SER A 427 13.76 23.00 17.30
N GLY A 428 14.91 23.34 16.71
CA GLY A 428 15.93 22.35 16.37
C GLY A 428 16.97 22.85 15.37
N ARG A 429 17.88 21.93 14.99
CA ARG A 429 18.92 22.18 13.97
C ARG A 429 18.69 21.24 12.79
N LEU A 430 18.80 21.74 11.57
CA LEU A 430 18.81 20.89 10.37
C LEU A 430 20.01 19.95 10.41
N THR A 431 19.75 18.65 10.46
CA THR A 431 20.78 17.62 10.57
C THR A 431 20.46 16.44 9.63
N ARG A 432 21.52 15.67 9.28
CA ARG A 432 21.38 14.36 8.63
C ARG A 432 21.75 13.29 9.63
N LYS A 433 20.78 12.84 10.41
CA LYS A 433 20.98 11.84 11.47
C LYS A 433 19.90 10.77 11.38
N ARG A 434 20.26 9.57 11.84
CA ARG A 434 19.29 8.50 12.12
C ARG A 434 18.37 8.95 13.25
N ILE A 435 17.15 8.44 13.28
CA ILE A 435 16.30 8.56 14.47
C ILE A 435 16.95 7.79 15.63
N PRO A 436 16.85 8.30 16.84
CA PRO A 436 17.40 7.59 18.03
C PRO A 436 16.49 6.42 18.43
N ARG A 437 16.98 5.57 19.35
CA ARG A 437 16.21 4.47 19.96
C ARG A 437 15.61 3.52 18.92
N THR A 438 16.46 2.82 18.20
CA THR A 438 16.03 2.00 17.07
C THR A 438 15.67 0.56 17.44
N ASN A 439 16.33 -0.06 18.41
CA ASN A 439 16.14 -1.46 18.83
C ASN A 439 15.72 -2.42 17.71
N ASP A 440 16.65 -2.68 16.77
CA ASP A 440 16.33 -3.35 15.49
C ASP A 440 15.98 -4.85 15.62
N TYR A 441 16.28 -5.48 16.78
CA TYR A 441 16.16 -6.94 16.91
C TYR A 441 15.03 -7.40 17.83
N LEU A 442 14.66 -6.63 18.87
CA LEU A 442 13.71 -7.07 19.89
C LEU A 442 12.38 -7.49 19.30
N GLN A 443 11.70 -6.58 18.60
CA GLN A 443 10.36 -6.86 18.04
C GLN A 443 10.39 -7.92 16.95
N ALA A 444 11.48 -7.99 16.17
CA ALA A 444 11.69 -9.05 15.19
C ALA A 444 11.74 -10.43 15.85
N GLY A 445 12.45 -10.56 16.96
CA GLY A 445 12.54 -11.79 17.74
C GLY A 445 11.23 -12.16 18.43
N GLN A 446 10.56 -11.19 19.02
CA GLN A 446 9.23 -11.38 19.62
C GLN A 446 8.22 -11.85 18.56
N ARG A 447 8.21 -11.22 17.38
CA ARG A 447 7.37 -11.64 16.26
C ARG A 447 7.63 -13.10 15.84
N TYR A 448 8.90 -13.49 15.74
CA TYR A 448 9.27 -14.88 15.42
C TYR A 448 8.71 -15.88 16.44
N LEU A 449 8.81 -15.58 17.73
CA LEU A 449 8.34 -16.47 18.80
C LEU A 449 6.81 -16.55 18.89
N LEU A 450 6.09 -15.52 18.40
CA LEU A 450 4.63 -15.51 18.34
C LEU A 450 4.06 -16.22 17.10
N LEU A 451 4.90 -16.68 16.17
CA LEU A 451 4.49 -17.53 15.06
C LEU A 451 4.14 -18.93 15.58
N GLU A 452 3.15 -19.56 14.95
CA GLU A 452 2.88 -20.98 15.15
C GLU A 452 4.05 -21.84 14.63
N ASP A 453 4.14 -23.08 15.08
CA ASP A 453 5.25 -23.98 14.69
C ASP A 453 5.37 -24.13 13.17
N TRP A 454 4.25 -24.33 12.49
CA TRP A 454 4.24 -24.47 11.02
C TRP A 454 4.67 -23.18 10.31
N GLU A 455 4.35 -22.01 10.86
CA GLU A 455 4.78 -20.72 10.31
C GLU A 455 6.30 -20.51 10.48
N ARG A 456 6.86 -20.92 11.65
CA ARG A 456 8.31 -20.88 11.89
C ARG A 456 9.07 -21.83 10.98
N ASP A 457 8.52 -23.03 10.76
CA ASP A 457 9.13 -24.02 9.87
C ASP A 457 9.16 -23.51 8.43
N ASP A 458 8.07 -22.95 7.93
CA ASP A 458 7.99 -22.33 6.60
C ASP A 458 8.97 -21.14 6.48
N LEU A 459 9.00 -20.24 7.48
CA LEU A 459 9.93 -19.11 7.52
C LEU A 459 11.40 -19.55 7.41
N VAL A 460 11.81 -20.53 8.20
CA VAL A 460 13.17 -21.07 8.18
C VAL A 460 13.48 -21.70 6.83
N ALA A 461 12.57 -22.51 6.29
CA ALA A 461 12.73 -23.13 4.97
C ALA A 461 12.90 -22.07 3.86
N ASN A 462 12.13 -20.99 3.90
CA ASN A 462 12.21 -19.89 2.94
C ASN A 462 13.57 -19.19 3.01
N PHE A 463 14.08 -18.88 4.21
CA PHE A 463 15.41 -18.31 4.37
C PHE A 463 16.52 -19.24 3.90
N VAL A 464 16.48 -20.50 4.26
CA VAL A 464 17.47 -21.51 3.83
C VAL A 464 17.51 -21.61 2.32
N ASN A 465 16.35 -21.75 1.67
CA ASN A 465 16.25 -21.86 0.21
C ASN A 465 16.85 -20.67 -0.52
N LEU A 466 16.57 -19.45 -0.07
CA LEU A 466 17.03 -18.24 -0.76
C LEU A 466 18.47 -17.87 -0.40
N LEU A 467 18.87 -18.01 0.86
CA LEU A 467 20.24 -17.71 1.29
C LEU A 467 21.27 -18.71 0.73
N SER A 468 20.87 -19.97 0.48
CA SER A 468 21.77 -20.94 -0.19
C SER A 468 22.23 -20.48 -1.57
N GLN A 469 21.53 -19.52 -2.20
CA GLN A 469 21.85 -18.93 -3.50
C GLN A 469 22.70 -17.65 -3.39
N CYS A 470 23.04 -17.23 -2.16
CA CYS A 470 23.80 -16.02 -1.90
C CYS A 470 25.28 -16.28 -1.66
N ASP A 471 26.12 -15.25 -1.84
CA ASP A 471 27.53 -15.30 -1.53
C ASP A 471 27.78 -15.49 -0.02
N ARG A 472 28.86 -16.21 0.32
CA ARG A 472 29.19 -16.56 1.71
C ARG A 472 29.22 -15.38 2.68
N PRO A 473 29.79 -14.19 2.38
CA PRO A 473 29.77 -13.06 3.29
C PRO A 473 28.35 -12.54 3.60
N VAL A 474 27.42 -12.61 2.63
CA VAL A 474 26.02 -12.25 2.81
C VAL A 474 25.33 -13.27 3.73
N GLN A 475 25.54 -14.56 3.48
CA GLN A 475 25.02 -15.64 4.31
C GLN A 475 25.45 -15.48 5.77
N GLU A 476 26.77 -15.27 6.00
CA GLU A 476 27.33 -15.09 7.35
C GLU A 476 26.74 -13.87 8.07
N ARG A 477 26.62 -12.73 7.36
CA ARG A 477 26.04 -11.52 7.94
C ARG A 477 24.57 -11.71 8.28
N MET A 478 23.79 -12.39 7.44
CA MET A 478 22.38 -12.68 7.72
C MET A 478 22.22 -13.63 8.91
N VAL A 479 23.00 -14.70 9.00
CA VAL A 479 22.98 -15.60 10.19
C VAL A 479 23.36 -14.84 11.45
N TRP A 480 24.34 -13.94 11.39
CA TRP A 480 24.72 -13.08 12.49
C TRP A 480 23.54 -12.22 12.96
N HIS A 481 22.79 -11.58 12.05
CA HIS A 481 21.58 -10.83 12.38
C HIS A 481 20.51 -11.74 12.99
N PHE A 482 20.26 -12.90 12.39
CA PHE A 482 19.23 -13.81 12.88
C PHE A 482 19.53 -14.35 14.29
N LEU A 483 20.78 -14.58 14.64
CA LEU A 483 21.19 -14.95 16.00
C LEU A 483 20.93 -13.81 17.03
N LEU A 484 20.94 -12.57 16.59
CA LEU A 484 20.55 -11.43 17.43
C LEU A 484 19.02 -11.26 17.48
N VAL A 485 18.32 -11.50 16.39
CA VAL A 485 16.85 -11.52 16.33
C VAL A 485 16.32 -12.55 17.33
N GLU A 486 16.60 -13.82 17.09
CA GLU A 486 16.28 -14.94 17.98
C GLU A 486 17.24 -16.10 17.75
N ASN A 487 17.71 -16.68 18.84
CA ASN A 487 18.73 -17.73 18.78
C ASN A 487 18.27 -18.95 17.98
N ASP A 488 17.04 -19.39 18.16
CA ASP A 488 16.46 -20.52 17.42
C ASP A 488 16.43 -20.24 15.90
N LEU A 489 15.99 -19.07 15.49
CA LEU A 489 15.99 -18.66 14.07
C LEU A 489 17.40 -18.73 13.46
N GLY A 490 18.37 -18.13 14.12
CA GLY A 490 19.76 -18.08 13.63
C GLY A 490 20.42 -19.45 13.56
N LEU A 491 20.17 -20.32 14.54
CA LEU A 491 20.70 -21.69 14.56
C LEU A 491 20.08 -22.54 13.45
N ARG A 492 18.77 -22.54 13.30
CA ARG A 492 18.05 -23.32 12.29
C ARG A 492 18.41 -22.92 10.87
N VAL A 493 18.44 -21.61 10.59
CA VAL A 493 18.86 -21.10 9.25
C VAL A 493 20.36 -21.41 9.02
N GLY A 494 21.21 -21.18 10.02
CA GLY A 494 22.63 -21.46 9.95
C GLY A 494 22.91 -22.94 9.66
N GLU A 495 22.24 -23.87 10.35
CA GLU A 495 22.34 -25.30 10.09
C GLU A 495 21.94 -25.63 8.64
N GLY A 496 20.85 -25.06 8.16
CA GLY A 496 20.36 -25.31 6.79
C GLY A 496 21.31 -24.87 5.67
N ILE A 497 22.18 -23.89 5.92
CA ILE A 497 23.16 -23.38 4.93
C ILE A 497 24.61 -23.64 5.32
N GLY A 498 24.85 -24.44 6.37
CA GLY A 498 26.20 -24.84 6.81
C GLY A 498 27.02 -23.69 7.43
N ILE A 499 26.38 -22.85 8.24
CA ILE A 499 27.02 -21.75 8.99
C ILE A 499 26.73 -21.91 10.48
N SER A 500 27.79 -22.05 11.26
CA SER A 500 27.72 -22.13 12.72
C SER A 500 27.86 -20.76 13.38
N PRO A 501 27.47 -20.60 14.65
CA PRO A 501 27.77 -19.36 15.38
C PRO A 501 29.26 -19.01 15.48
N GLN A 502 30.16 -20.00 15.38
CA GLN A 502 31.61 -19.78 15.37
C GLN A 502 32.07 -19.08 14.10
N ASP A 503 31.46 -19.40 12.97
CA ASP A 503 31.81 -18.81 11.66
C ASP A 503 31.51 -17.30 11.61
N VAL A 504 30.57 -16.82 12.40
CA VAL A 504 30.12 -15.41 12.38
C VAL A 504 30.61 -14.58 13.57
N ARG A 505 31.30 -15.17 14.55
CA ARG A 505 31.80 -14.45 15.75
C ARG A 505 32.81 -13.35 15.46
N HIS A 506 33.50 -13.42 14.33
CA HIS A 506 34.46 -12.41 13.93
C HIS A 506 33.82 -11.13 13.36
N LEU A 507 32.52 -11.18 13.08
CA LEU A 507 31.80 -10.04 12.49
C LEU A 507 31.51 -8.98 13.56
N GLU A 508 31.88 -7.75 13.24
CA GLU A 508 31.59 -6.59 14.06
C GLU A 508 30.22 -5.97 13.70
N PRO A 509 29.56 -5.28 14.63
CA PRO A 509 28.37 -4.50 14.32
C PRO A 509 28.62 -3.51 13.18
N LEU A 510 27.62 -3.30 12.34
CA LEU A 510 27.71 -2.30 11.29
C LEU A 510 27.78 -0.90 11.88
N ALA A 511 28.51 0.01 11.23
CA ALA A 511 28.57 1.41 11.66
C ALA A 511 27.19 2.12 11.67
N SER A 512 26.22 1.54 10.94
CA SER A 512 24.82 2.00 10.92
C SER A 512 23.97 1.49 12.08
N GLN A 513 24.48 0.58 12.96
CA GLN A 513 23.71 -0.02 14.04
C GLN A 513 23.89 0.76 15.36
N ASP A 514 22.77 0.96 16.05
CA ASP A 514 22.75 1.38 17.45
C ASP A 514 22.29 0.17 18.27
N LEU A 515 23.25 -0.57 18.81
CA LEU A 515 22.95 -1.72 19.66
C LEU A 515 22.49 -1.25 21.04
N THR A 516 21.41 -1.82 21.53
CA THR A 516 20.97 -1.69 22.91
C THR A 516 21.92 -2.45 23.86
N ASP A 517 21.79 -2.29 25.15
CA ASP A 517 22.56 -3.08 26.12
C ASP A 517 22.18 -4.57 26.02
N GLU A 518 20.89 -4.88 25.80
CA GLU A 518 20.44 -6.26 25.54
C GLU A 518 21.09 -6.84 24.29
N ASP A 519 21.15 -6.09 23.19
CA ASP A 519 21.80 -6.56 21.95
C ASP A 519 23.28 -6.84 22.17
N ARG A 520 23.98 -6.03 22.98
CA ARG A 520 25.41 -6.25 23.34
C ARG A 520 25.58 -7.54 24.18
N GLU A 521 24.68 -7.79 25.11
CA GLU A 521 24.67 -9.04 25.89
C GLU A 521 24.40 -10.25 24.99
N ARG A 522 23.42 -10.13 24.09
CA ARG A 522 23.09 -11.18 23.11
C ARG A 522 24.26 -11.44 22.14
N LEU A 523 24.97 -10.39 21.72
CA LEU A 523 26.17 -10.50 20.89
C LEU A 523 27.31 -11.24 21.63
N ALA A 524 27.54 -10.94 22.90
CA ALA A 524 28.54 -11.64 23.72
C ALA A 524 28.23 -13.14 23.88
N ASN A 525 26.95 -13.52 23.86
CA ASN A 525 26.46 -14.88 24.00
C ASN A 525 25.94 -15.49 22.69
N LEU A 526 26.40 -15.02 21.55
CA LEU A 526 25.90 -15.38 20.23
C LEU A 526 25.83 -16.92 20.04
N GLY A 527 24.67 -17.41 19.66
CA GLY A 527 24.38 -18.86 19.52
C GLY A 527 24.03 -19.58 20.83
N LYS A 528 23.92 -18.87 21.97
CA LYS A 528 23.61 -19.43 23.29
C LYS A 528 22.58 -18.60 24.08
N ASN A 529 22.00 -17.61 23.44
CA ASN A 529 21.02 -16.76 24.10
C ASN A 529 19.74 -17.52 24.44
N PRO A 530 19.11 -17.26 25.61
CA PRO A 530 17.78 -17.76 25.87
C PRO A 530 16.75 -17.14 24.92
N PRO A 531 15.59 -17.78 24.76
CA PRO A 531 14.47 -17.18 24.02
C PRO A 531 14.08 -15.82 24.62
N ARG A 532 13.63 -14.89 23.78
CA ARG A 532 13.08 -13.62 24.25
C ARG A 532 11.77 -13.84 25.01
N ASN A 533 11.45 -12.92 25.90
CA ASN A 533 10.16 -12.97 26.60
C ASN A 533 9.05 -12.45 25.68
N VAL A 534 7.98 -13.25 25.54
CA VAL A 534 6.75 -12.90 24.80
C VAL A 534 5.50 -13.09 25.67
N GLU A 535 5.67 -13.37 26.98
CA GLU A 535 4.55 -13.57 27.91
C GLU A 535 3.71 -12.28 28.01
N GLY A 536 2.41 -12.39 27.77
CA GLY A 536 1.47 -11.28 27.84
C GLY A 536 1.50 -10.33 26.65
N LEU A 537 2.35 -10.58 25.64
CA LEU A 537 2.35 -9.76 24.42
C LEU A 537 1.14 -10.13 23.56
N THR A 538 0.40 -9.10 23.16
CA THR A 538 -0.62 -9.16 22.12
C THR A 538 -0.21 -8.24 20.98
N MET A 539 -0.39 -8.70 19.76
CA MET A 539 -0.08 -7.93 18.56
C MET A 539 -1.16 -8.20 17.51
N THR A 540 -1.88 -7.18 17.08
CA THR A 540 -2.94 -7.29 16.06
C THR A 540 -2.43 -7.97 14.78
N HIS A 541 -1.16 -7.74 14.42
CA HIS A 541 -0.54 -8.39 13.27
C HIS A 541 -0.09 -9.85 13.54
N CYS A 542 -0.30 -10.37 14.75
CA CYS A 542 0.00 -11.75 15.14
C CYS A 542 -1.26 -12.58 15.40
N VAL A 543 -2.44 -12.16 14.89
CA VAL A 543 -3.65 -13.01 14.98
C VAL A 543 -3.39 -14.36 14.30
N PRO A 544 -4.07 -15.43 14.75
CA PRO A 544 -3.92 -16.74 14.15
C PRO A 544 -4.07 -16.70 12.64
N ASP A 545 -3.19 -17.40 11.94
CA ASP A 545 -3.19 -17.51 10.48
C ASP A 545 -3.63 -18.94 10.11
N GLU A 546 -4.69 -19.06 9.30
CA GLU A 546 -5.10 -20.34 8.78
C GLU A 546 -4.30 -20.67 7.52
N ARG A 547 -3.66 -21.84 7.51
CA ARG A 547 -3.01 -22.32 6.30
C ARG A 547 -4.05 -22.62 5.22
N HIS A 548 -3.92 -21.94 4.08
CA HIS A 548 -4.74 -22.22 2.90
C HIS A 548 -4.12 -23.37 2.10
N VAL A 549 -4.70 -24.55 2.23
CA VAL A 549 -4.29 -25.73 1.47
C VAL A 549 -5.13 -25.84 0.21
N VAL A 550 -4.48 -25.83 -0.95
CA VAL A 550 -5.15 -26.04 -2.23
C VAL A 550 -5.35 -27.54 -2.43
N THR A 551 -6.58 -28.00 -2.24
CA THR A 551 -6.94 -29.37 -2.67
C THR A 551 -6.97 -29.42 -4.19
N ARG A 552 -6.19 -30.35 -4.76
CA ARG A 552 -6.08 -30.60 -6.22
C ARG A 552 -7.41 -31.02 -6.83
#